data_dac6f9ae9f4a46b62b5f11cc407e00f3
#
_entry.id   dac6f9ae9f4a46b62b5f11cc407e00f3
#
_cell.length_a   1.000
_cell.length_b   1.000
_cell.length_c   1.000
_cell.angle_alpha   90.00
_cell.angle_beta   90.00
_cell.angle_gamma   90.00
#
_symmetry.space_group_name_H-M   'P 1'
#
loop_
_entity.id
_entity.type
_entity.pdbx_description
1 polymer ?
#
loop_
_entity_poly.entity_id
_entity_poly.type
_entity_poly.pdbx_seq_one_letter_code
_entity_poly.pdbx_strand_id
1 'polypeptide(L)'
;MTDQEFKEYMKRSPEECMKAIFDEYCNYVYIIAATKLKSCGTSEDVEECVSDVFAEVFKKLNFLGERDGDLKGFIGVIAKRKAIDMFRKLSVKANKTISADDEVIREISSGENIIESSEMSERNSILLNKIKELGEPDTSIIIKQYYYNMTVAEIGKAISMTAAAVQKRSVRARQKLKKMLCEVGINY
;
A
#
# COMPACT_ATOMS: atom_id res chain seq x y z
N MET A 1 -1.10 20.32 0.91
CA MET A 1 -1.00 20.88 2.26
C MET A 1 0.40 20.62 2.82
N THR A 2 1.09 21.65 3.26
CA THR A 2 2.40 21.55 3.92
C THR A 2 2.23 21.18 5.39
N ASP A 3 3.29 20.68 6.05
CA ASP A 3 3.27 20.36 7.48
C ASP A 3 2.96 21.59 8.34
N GLN A 4 3.37 22.77 7.88
CA GLN A 4 3.10 24.03 8.59
C GLN A 4 1.62 24.42 8.50
N GLU A 5 1.01 24.35 7.33
CA GLU A 5 -0.43 24.56 7.12
C GLU A 5 -1.26 23.58 7.95
N PHE A 6 -0.86 22.31 7.98
CA PHE A 6 -1.51 21.28 8.80
C PHE A 6 -1.49 21.65 10.30
N LYS A 7 -0.31 22.05 10.82
CA LYS A 7 -0.17 22.46 12.22
C LYS A 7 -1.00 23.72 12.56
N GLU A 8 -1.14 24.65 11.61
CA GLU A 8 -1.98 25.84 11.77
C GLU A 8 -3.47 25.48 11.79
N TYR A 9 -3.94 24.63 10.89
CA TYR A 9 -5.31 24.13 10.89
C TYR A 9 -5.64 23.38 12.18
N MET A 10 -4.76 22.49 12.64
CA MET A 10 -4.95 21.75 13.90
C MET A 10 -5.08 22.66 15.13
N LYS A 11 -4.38 23.81 15.14
CA LYS A 11 -4.48 24.78 16.23
C LYS A 11 -5.77 25.61 16.20
N ARG A 12 -6.34 25.83 15.01
CA ARG A 12 -7.58 26.61 14.83
C ARG A 12 -8.81 25.80 15.17
N SER A 13 -9.04 24.74 14.44
CA SER A 13 -10.19 23.86 14.59
C SER A 13 -9.88 22.49 14.01
N PRO A 14 -10.03 21.41 14.80
CA PRO A 14 -9.92 20.05 14.28
C PRO A 14 -10.87 19.77 13.11
N GLU A 15 -12.08 20.36 13.13
CA GLU A 15 -13.08 20.18 12.06
C GLU A 15 -12.63 20.83 10.75
N GLU A 16 -12.11 22.06 10.81
CA GLU A 16 -11.55 22.73 9.63
C GLU A 16 -10.35 21.98 9.07
N CYS A 17 -9.51 21.43 9.95
CA CYS A 17 -8.39 20.59 9.55
C CYS A 17 -8.85 19.33 8.83
N MET A 18 -9.83 18.61 9.36
CA MET A 18 -10.40 17.42 8.73
C MET A 18 -10.98 17.74 7.36
N LYS A 19 -11.71 18.85 7.24
CA LYS A 19 -12.28 19.32 5.97
C LYS A 19 -11.18 19.61 4.95
N ALA A 20 -10.15 20.38 5.34
CA ALA A 20 -9.05 20.72 4.45
C ALA A 20 -8.28 19.47 3.96
N ILE A 21 -8.06 18.49 4.85
CA ILE A 21 -7.45 17.20 4.50
C ILE A 21 -8.33 16.45 3.51
N PHE A 22 -9.64 16.38 3.75
CA PHE A 22 -10.56 15.70 2.88
C PHE A 22 -10.57 16.34 1.49
N ASP A 23 -10.76 17.65 1.41
CA ASP A 23 -10.84 18.41 0.16
C ASP A 23 -9.56 18.25 -0.69
N GLU A 24 -8.39 18.20 -0.05
CA GLU A 24 -7.11 18.08 -0.74
C GLU A 24 -6.79 16.65 -1.18
N TYR A 25 -7.10 15.65 -0.36
CA TYR A 25 -6.64 14.27 -0.58
C TYR A 25 -7.75 13.30 -1.04
N CYS A 26 -9.02 13.72 -1.12
CA CYS A 26 -10.12 12.84 -1.50
C CYS A 26 -9.89 12.18 -2.86
N ASN A 27 -9.53 12.95 -3.87
CA ASN A 27 -9.26 12.43 -5.21
C ASN A 27 -8.06 11.47 -5.23
N TYR A 28 -7.00 11.77 -4.48
CA TYR A 28 -5.83 10.91 -4.34
C TYR A 28 -6.19 9.55 -3.73
N VAL A 29 -6.98 9.56 -2.65
CA VAL A 29 -7.46 8.33 -1.99
C VAL A 29 -8.40 7.56 -2.90
N TYR A 30 -9.32 8.25 -3.59
CA TYR A 30 -10.24 7.65 -4.55
C TYR A 30 -9.51 6.89 -5.66
N ILE A 31 -8.47 7.48 -6.25
CA ILE A 31 -7.67 6.83 -7.29
C ILE A 31 -6.99 5.56 -6.78
N ILE A 32 -6.42 5.59 -5.56
CA ILE A 32 -5.81 4.39 -4.95
C ILE A 32 -6.86 3.30 -4.77
N ALA A 33 -8.04 3.63 -4.23
CA ALA A 33 -9.11 2.68 -3.99
C ALA A 33 -9.66 2.12 -5.31
N ALA A 34 -10.01 2.99 -6.27
CA ALA A 34 -10.57 2.60 -7.56
C ALA A 34 -9.61 1.72 -8.36
N THR A 35 -8.32 2.06 -8.39
CA THR A 35 -7.30 1.24 -9.06
C THR A 35 -7.25 -0.16 -8.45
N LYS A 36 -7.26 -0.27 -7.11
CA LYS A 36 -7.15 -1.56 -6.44
C LYS A 36 -8.42 -2.40 -6.53
N LEU A 37 -9.59 -1.77 -6.54
CA LEU A 37 -10.88 -2.46 -6.58
C LEU A 37 -11.43 -2.69 -8.00
N LYS A 38 -10.75 -2.21 -9.04
CA LYS A 38 -11.16 -2.26 -10.46
C LYS A 38 -11.69 -3.63 -10.90
N SER A 39 -11.06 -4.72 -10.43
CA SER A 39 -11.38 -6.09 -10.86
C SER A 39 -12.48 -6.78 -10.03
N CYS A 40 -12.89 -6.22 -8.89
CA CYS A 40 -13.77 -6.92 -7.95
C CYS A 40 -14.78 -6.04 -7.22
N GLY A 41 -14.65 -4.72 -7.28
CA GLY A 41 -15.50 -3.77 -6.57
C GLY A 41 -16.42 -2.98 -7.49
N THR A 42 -17.48 -2.41 -6.90
CA THR A 42 -18.39 -1.45 -7.53
C THR A 42 -17.95 -0.02 -7.17
N SER A 43 -18.64 1.01 -7.73
CA SER A 43 -18.41 2.40 -7.32
C SER A 43 -18.72 2.64 -5.84
N GLU A 44 -19.75 2.00 -5.32
CA GLU A 44 -20.15 2.07 -3.92
C GLU A 44 -19.07 1.48 -3.00
N ASP A 45 -18.44 0.36 -3.40
CA ASP A 45 -17.32 -0.23 -2.66
C ASP A 45 -16.11 0.72 -2.63
N VAL A 46 -15.85 1.44 -3.71
CA VAL A 46 -14.77 2.45 -3.76
C VAL A 46 -15.08 3.62 -2.81
N GLU A 47 -16.32 4.12 -2.79
CA GLU A 47 -16.76 5.21 -1.91
C GLU A 47 -16.73 4.78 -0.43
N GLU A 48 -17.16 3.53 -0.12
CA GLU A 48 -17.03 2.95 1.22
C GLU A 48 -15.56 2.90 1.65
N CYS A 49 -14.68 2.45 0.74
CA CYS A 49 -13.24 2.42 1.00
C CYS A 49 -12.66 3.80 1.31
N VAL A 50 -13.03 4.81 0.52
CA VAL A 50 -12.60 6.22 0.73
C VAL A 50 -13.06 6.72 2.10
N SER A 51 -14.31 6.48 2.44
CA SER A 51 -14.89 6.87 3.74
C SER A 51 -14.15 6.19 4.90
N ASP A 52 -13.85 4.91 4.79
CA ASP A 52 -13.09 4.13 5.76
C ASP A 52 -11.65 4.65 5.95
N VAL A 53 -11.01 5.10 4.86
CA VAL A 53 -9.68 5.69 4.90
C VAL A 53 -9.71 6.98 5.72
N PHE A 54 -10.61 7.90 5.42
CA PHE A 54 -10.67 9.16 6.14
C PHE A 54 -11.11 8.99 7.59
N ALA A 55 -12.01 8.05 7.89
CA ALA A 55 -12.35 7.71 9.28
C ALA A 55 -11.12 7.24 10.07
N GLU A 56 -10.22 6.47 9.46
CA GLU A 56 -8.97 6.02 10.11
C GLU A 56 -7.93 7.15 10.20
N VAL A 57 -7.78 7.96 9.15
CA VAL A 57 -6.90 9.14 9.15
C VAL A 57 -7.30 10.08 10.29
N PHE A 58 -8.57 10.41 10.41
CA PHE A 58 -9.08 11.35 11.43
C PHE A 58 -8.91 10.83 12.85
N LYS A 59 -9.09 9.53 13.09
CA LYS A 59 -8.77 8.93 14.39
C LYS A 59 -7.31 9.07 14.80
N LYS A 60 -6.41 9.17 13.83
CA LYS A 60 -4.97 9.24 14.08
C LYS A 60 -4.37 10.64 13.96
N LEU A 61 -5.18 11.65 13.64
CA LEU A 61 -4.71 13.03 13.46
C LEU A 61 -3.97 13.58 14.69
N ASN A 62 -4.45 13.29 15.90
CA ASN A 62 -3.82 13.74 17.14
C ASN A 62 -2.38 13.24 17.29
N PHE A 63 -2.06 12.04 16.77
CA PHE A 63 -0.71 11.49 16.79
C PHE A 63 0.21 12.09 15.73
N LEU A 64 -0.35 12.70 14.68
CA LEU A 64 0.41 13.34 13.59
C LEU A 64 0.85 14.75 13.98
N GLY A 65 0.06 15.47 14.79
CA GLY A 65 0.39 16.84 15.23
C GLY A 65 1.68 16.92 16.06
N GLU A 66 2.14 15.80 16.62
CA GLU A 66 3.37 15.68 17.41
C GLU A 66 4.61 15.27 16.59
N ARG A 67 4.44 14.89 15.33
CA ARG A 67 5.54 14.41 14.47
C ARG A 67 5.67 15.27 13.22
N ASP A 68 6.90 15.61 12.87
CA ASP A 68 7.23 16.10 11.54
C ASP A 68 7.14 14.92 10.58
N GLY A 69 6.19 14.92 9.66
CA GLY A 69 5.98 13.79 8.79
C GLY A 69 5.19 14.14 7.52
N ASP A 70 5.45 13.40 6.46
CA ASP A 70 4.73 13.49 5.18
C ASP A 70 3.27 13.02 5.35
N LEU A 71 2.33 13.97 5.50
CA LEU A 71 0.90 13.71 5.62
C LEU A 71 0.37 12.94 4.39
N LYS A 72 0.83 13.27 3.18
CA LYS A 72 0.44 12.59 1.95
C LYS A 72 0.86 11.13 1.97
N GLY A 73 2.11 10.86 2.37
CA GLY A 73 2.62 9.49 2.52
C GLY A 73 1.85 8.71 3.57
N PHE A 74 1.52 9.33 4.71
CA PHE A 74 0.72 8.71 5.76
C PHE A 74 -0.69 8.32 5.26
N ILE A 75 -1.39 9.25 4.60
CA ILE A 75 -2.70 8.99 4.00
C ILE A 75 -2.61 7.88 2.96
N GLY A 76 -1.58 7.92 2.10
CA GLY A 76 -1.35 6.91 1.07
C GLY A 76 -1.15 5.50 1.64
N VAL A 77 -0.44 5.36 2.76
CA VAL A 77 -0.26 4.08 3.46
C VAL A 77 -1.60 3.54 3.98
N ILE A 78 -2.42 4.39 4.60
CA ILE A 78 -3.75 3.99 5.10
C ILE A 78 -4.65 3.61 3.92
N ALA A 79 -4.67 4.42 2.85
CA ALA A 79 -5.47 4.17 1.66
C ALA A 79 -5.12 2.82 1.02
N LYS A 80 -3.84 2.54 0.80
CA LYS A 80 -3.38 1.25 0.26
C LYS A 80 -3.81 0.07 1.13
N ARG A 81 -3.67 0.18 2.46
CA ARG A 81 -4.08 -0.88 3.39
C ARG A 81 -5.58 -1.14 3.31
N LYS A 82 -6.41 -0.10 3.40
CA LYS A 82 -7.88 -0.22 3.33
C LYS A 82 -8.35 -0.80 2.00
N ALA A 83 -7.78 -0.32 0.90
CA ALA A 83 -8.10 -0.85 -0.42
C ALA A 83 -7.73 -2.34 -0.57
N ILE A 84 -6.59 -2.77 -0.03
CA ILE A 84 -6.18 -4.18 -0.01
C ILE A 84 -7.12 -5.03 0.86
N ASP A 85 -7.49 -4.54 2.05
CA ASP A 85 -8.38 -5.27 2.95
C ASP A 85 -9.78 -5.43 2.31
N MET A 86 -10.29 -4.39 1.66
CA MET A 86 -11.55 -4.44 0.93
C MET A 86 -11.46 -5.37 -0.29
N PHE A 87 -10.40 -5.28 -1.08
CA PHE A 87 -10.14 -6.19 -2.19
C PHE A 87 -10.20 -7.66 -1.76
N ARG A 88 -9.55 -8.01 -0.64
CA ARG A 88 -9.59 -9.37 -0.08
C ARG A 88 -10.99 -9.80 0.30
N LYS A 89 -11.73 -8.93 0.99
CA LYS A 89 -13.12 -9.16 1.42
C LYS A 89 -14.02 -9.45 0.21
N LEU A 90 -13.89 -8.64 -0.85
CA LEU A 90 -14.69 -8.79 -2.07
C LEU A 90 -14.26 -10.00 -2.91
N SER A 91 -12.98 -10.26 -3.03
CA SER A 91 -12.44 -11.41 -3.79
C SER A 91 -12.84 -12.76 -3.18
N VAL A 92 -12.87 -12.86 -1.85
CA VAL A 92 -13.38 -14.06 -1.16
C VAL A 92 -14.87 -14.27 -1.43
N LYS A 93 -15.68 -13.18 -1.43
CA LYS A 93 -17.12 -13.27 -1.75
C LYS A 93 -17.37 -13.71 -3.20
N ALA A 94 -16.50 -13.32 -4.12
CA ALA A 94 -16.63 -13.65 -5.54
C ALA A 94 -16.15 -15.07 -5.91
N ASN A 95 -15.75 -15.91 -4.94
CA ASN A 95 -15.14 -17.24 -5.16
C ASN A 95 -13.98 -17.25 -6.18
N LYS A 96 -13.34 -16.10 -6.40
CA LYS A 96 -12.15 -16.03 -7.22
C LYS A 96 -10.96 -16.52 -6.41
N THR A 97 -10.58 -17.78 -6.65
CA THR A 97 -9.27 -18.30 -6.23
C THR A 97 -8.21 -17.52 -6.99
N ILE A 98 -7.64 -16.54 -6.35
CA ILE A 98 -6.59 -15.71 -6.93
C ILE A 98 -5.34 -16.59 -6.97
N SER A 99 -4.97 -17.07 -8.15
CA SER A 99 -3.57 -17.39 -8.46
C SER A 99 -2.83 -16.05 -8.60
N ALA A 100 -2.59 -15.44 -7.45
CA ALA A 100 -2.47 -14.01 -7.28
C ALA A 100 -1.09 -13.46 -7.66
N ASP A 101 -0.06 -14.28 -7.63
CA ASP A 101 1.30 -13.77 -7.71
C ASP A 101 1.68 -13.32 -9.14
N ASP A 102 1.15 -14.00 -10.19
CA ASP A 102 1.40 -13.63 -11.58
C ASP A 102 0.57 -12.42 -12.05
N GLU A 103 -0.66 -12.26 -11.54
CA GLU A 103 -1.54 -11.15 -11.88
C GLU A 103 -1.06 -9.84 -11.26
N VAL A 104 -0.56 -9.88 -10.02
CA VAL A 104 0.06 -8.73 -9.34
C VAL A 104 1.33 -8.29 -10.03
N ILE A 105 2.16 -9.23 -10.42
CA ILE A 105 3.39 -8.95 -11.16
C ILE A 105 3.05 -8.30 -12.51
N ARG A 106 1.95 -8.69 -13.15
CA ARG A 106 1.43 -8.08 -14.37
C ARG A 106 0.87 -6.67 -14.11
N GLU A 107 0.07 -6.50 -13.08
CA GLU A 107 -0.57 -5.22 -12.71
C GLU A 107 0.48 -4.15 -12.38
N ILE A 108 1.53 -4.52 -11.62
CA ILE A 108 2.64 -3.62 -11.29
C ILE A 108 3.54 -3.38 -12.51
N SER A 109 3.69 -4.38 -13.42
CA SER A 109 4.50 -4.25 -14.65
C SER A 109 3.81 -3.45 -15.74
N SER A 110 2.48 -3.38 -15.76
CA SER A 110 1.71 -2.69 -16.81
C SER A 110 1.69 -1.17 -16.67
N GLY A 111 2.21 -0.61 -15.57
CA GLY A 111 2.35 0.84 -15.40
C GLY A 111 1.02 1.61 -15.41
N GLU A 112 -0.12 0.95 -15.18
CA GLU A 112 -1.44 1.60 -15.15
C GLU A 112 -1.69 2.49 -13.91
N ASN A 113 -0.62 2.94 -13.27
CA ASN A 113 -0.71 4.00 -12.27
C ASN A 113 -0.75 5.36 -12.98
N ILE A 114 -1.93 5.86 -13.18
CA ILE A 114 -2.27 7.09 -13.93
C ILE A 114 -1.62 8.38 -13.37
N ILE A 115 -0.82 8.32 -12.31
CA ILE A 115 -0.24 9.49 -11.62
C ILE A 115 1.29 9.40 -11.46
N GLU A 116 1.95 8.35 -11.94
CA GLU A 116 3.40 8.25 -11.77
C GLU A 116 4.15 8.91 -12.93
N SER A 117 5.11 9.78 -12.61
CA SER A 117 6.09 10.30 -13.57
C SER A 117 6.87 9.14 -14.20
N SER A 118 7.41 9.31 -15.40
CA SER A 118 8.16 8.26 -16.11
C SER A 118 9.33 7.70 -15.28
N GLU A 119 9.98 8.53 -14.47
CA GLU A 119 11.04 8.11 -13.54
C GLU A 119 10.55 7.17 -12.43
N MET A 120 9.31 7.37 -11.94
CA MET A 120 8.73 6.54 -10.90
C MET A 120 8.32 5.18 -11.47
N SER A 121 7.86 5.14 -12.73
CA SER A 121 7.57 3.91 -13.45
C SER A 121 8.83 3.06 -13.68
N GLU A 122 9.96 3.69 -14.03
CA GLU A 122 11.24 2.99 -14.21
C GLU A 122 11.77 2.41 -12.89
N ARG A 123 11.75 3.17 -11.80
CA ARG A 123 12.12 2.69 -10.46
C ARG A 123 11.25 1.53 -9.99
N ASN A 124 9.94 1.58 -10.24
CA ASN A 124 9.01 0.51 -9.91
C ASN A 124 9.32 -0.77 -10.71
N SER A 125 9.63 -0.64 -11.99
CA SER A 125 10.04 -1.76 -12.85
C SER A 125 11.33 -2.41 -12.36
N ILE A 126 12.33 -1.62 -11.98
CA ILE A 126 13.59 -2.11 -11.42
C ILE A 126 13.31 -2.86 -10.09
N LEU A 127 12.53 -2.26 -9.19
CA LEU A 127 12.17 -2.87 -7.91
C LEU A 127 11.52 -4.23 -8.10
N LEU A 128 10.56 -4.33 -9.02
CA LEU A 128 9.86 -5.59 -9.31
C LEU A 128 10.78 -6.65 -9.87
N ASN A 129 11.66 -6.29 -10.78
CA ASN A 129 12.64 -7.23 -11.32
C ASN A 129 13.55 -7.75 -10.20
N LYS A 130 14.00 -6.87 -9.29
CA LYS A 130 14.83 -7.29 -8.15
C LYS A 130 14.06 -8.15 -7.14
N ILE A 131 12.75 -7.93 -6.97
CA ILE A 131 11.90 -8.84 -6.17
C ILE A 131 11.81 -10.22 -6.83
N LYS A 132 11.62 -10.30 -8.15
CA LYS A 132 11.61 -11.58 -8.88
C LYS A 132 12.95 -12.32 -8.77
N GLU A 133 14.07 -11.61 -8.83
CA GLU A 133 15.42 -12.17 -8.66
C GLU A 133 15.69 -12.77 -7.27
N LEU A 134 14.85 -12.49 -6.25
CA LEU A 134 14.95 -13.14 -4.94
C LEU A 134 14.75 -14.64 -5.04
N GLY A 135 13.87 -15.09 -5.96
CA GLY A 135 13.43 -16.47 -6.11
C GLY A 135 12.41 -16.92 -5.07
N GLU A 136 11.71 -18.03 -5.37
CA GLU A 136 10.72 -18.58 -4.44
C GLU A 136 11.39 -19.30 -3.24
N PRO A 137 10.78 -19.25 -2.05
CA PRO A 137 9.53 -18.60 -1.71
C PRO A 137 9.69 -17.12 -1.27
N ASP A 138 10.87 -16.52 -1.38
CA ASP A 138 11.16 -15.19 -0.86
C ASP A 138 10.40 -14.11 -1.64
N THR A 139 10.25 -14.26 -2.96
CA THR A 139 9.41 -13.41 -3.81
C THR A 139 7.97 -13.39 -3.33
N SER A 140 7.35 -14.56 -3.18
CA SER A 140 5.97 -14.69 -2.66
C SER A 140 5.82 -14.09 -1.25
N ILE A 141 6.80 -14.27 -0.37
CA ILE A 141 6.77 -13.70 0.97
C ILE A 141 6.75 -12.17 0.91
N ILE A 142 7.63 -11.56 0.12
CA ILE A 142 7.71 -10.09 0.00
C ILE A 142 6.42 -9.54 -0.62
N ILE A 143 5.93 -10.12 -1.71
CA ILE A 143 4.69 -9.69 -2.35
C ILE A 143 3.51 -9.82 -1.39
N LYS A 144 3.33 -10.97 -0.75
CA LYS A 144 2.22 -11.20 0.19
C LYS A 144 2.28 -10.26 1.39
N GLN A 145 3.47 -9.97 1.90
CA GLN A 145 3.63 -9.11 3.07
C GLN A 145 3.42 -7.62 2.74
N TYR A 146 4.01 -7.13 1.65
CA TYR A 146 4.04 -5.68 1.37
C TYR A 146 2.99 -5.21 0.39
N TYR A 147 2.58 -6.05 -0.55
CA TYR A 147 1.55 -5.71 -1.51
C TYR A 147 0.15 -6.12 -1.01
N TYR A 148 0.02 -7.35 -0.47
CA TYR A 148 -1.24 -7.84 0.08
C TYR A 148 -1.43 -7.58 1.57
N ASN A 149 -0.47 -6.96 2.25
CA ASN A 149 -0.50 -6.66 3.70
C ASN A 149 -0.84 -7.90 4.56
N MET A 150 -0.43 -9.10 4.13
CA MET A 150 -0.65 -10.34 4.88
C MET A 150 0.26 -10.41 6.10
N THR A 151 -0.27 -10.94 7.20
CA THR A 151 0.53 -11.29 8.37
C THR A 151 1.41 -12.50 8.09
N VAL A 152 2.50 -12.66 8.85
CA VAL A 152 3.39 -13.82 8.71
C VAL A 152 2.67 -15.16 8.92
N ALA A 153 1.60 -15.16 9.75
CA ALA A 153 0.78 -16.35 9.99
C ALA A 153 -0.10 -16.70 8.76
N GLU A 154 -0.70 -15.69 8.13
CA GLU A 154 -1.49 -15.87 6.89
C GLU A 154 -0.60 -16.29 5.74
N ILE A 155 0.59 -15.68 5.59
CA ILE A 155 1.58 -16.07 4.58
C ILE A 155 1.98 -17.51 4.81
N GLY A 156 2.29 -17.89 6.05
CA GLY A 156 2.67 -19.26 6.39
C GLY A 156 1.62 -20.28 5.96
N LYS A 157 0.33 -19.99 6.19
CA LYS A 157 -0.78 -20.83 5.72
C LYS A 157 -0.84 -20.91 4.19
N ALA A 158 -0.66 -19.76 3.51
CA ALA A 158 -0.77 -19.68 2.05
C ALA A 158 0.34 -20.41 1.31
N ILE A 159 1.56 -20.51 1.88
CA ILE A 159 2.73 -21.15 1.24
C ILE A 159 3.21 -22.40 2.00
N SER A 160 2.38 -22.95 2.89
CA SER A 160 2.67 -24.17 3.67
C SER A 160 3.96 -24.08 4.50
N MET A 161 4.19 -22.93 5.14
CA MET A 161 5.35 -22.67 6.00
C MET A 161 4.91 -22.25 7.41
N THR A 162 5.79 -22.45 8.41
CA THR A 162 5.54 -21.91 9.75
C THR A 162 5.71 -20.39 9.78
N ALA A 163 4.93 -19.68 10.61
CA ALA A 163 5.06 -18.24 10.77
C ALA A 163 6.50 -17.80 11.14
N ALA A 164 7.19 -18.58 11.98
CA ALA A 164 8.58 -18.33 12.36
C ALA A 164 9.55 -18.46 11.16
N ALA A 165 9.32 -19.43 10.27
CA ALA A 165 10.10 -19.58 9.06
C ALA A 165 9.87 -18.42 8.09
N VAL A 166 8.60 -18.02 7.89
CA VAL A 166 8.24 -16.83 7.08
C VAL A 166 8.93 -15.58 7.63
N GLN A 167 8.86 -15.35 8.95
CA GLN A 167 9.50 -14.20 9.58
C GLN A 167 11.02 -14.15 9.32
N LYS A 168 11.72 -15.28 9.53
CA LYS A 168 13.17 -15.35 9.29
C LYS A 168 13.50 -15.10 7.80
N ARG A 169 12.72 -15.69 6.89
CA ARG A 169 12.93 -15.50 5.44
C ARG A 169 12.65 -14.08 5.01
N SER A 170 11.56 -13.48 5.48
CA SER A 170 11.22 -12.08 5.19
C SER A 170 12.35 -11.12 5.58
N VAL A 171 12.98 -11.30 6.75
CA VAL A 171 14.13 -10.48 7.17
C VAL A 171 15.31 -10.64 6.19
N ARG A 172 15.66 -11.88 5.83
CA ARG A 172 16.77 -12.16 4.89
C ARG A 172 16.48 -11.64 3.50
N ALA A 173 15.25 -11.85 2.99
CA ALA A 173 14.83 -11.37 1.69
C ALA A 173 14.93 -9.85 1.58
N ARG A 174 14.50 -9.10 2.62
CA ARG A 174 14.65 -7.64 2.66
C ARG A 174 16.11 -7.19 2.65
N GLN A 175 16.97 -7.88 3.40
CA GLN A 175 18.41 -7.56 3.43
C GLN A 175 19.04 -7.81 2.06
N LYS A 176 18.68 -8.92 1.40
CA LYS A 176 19.15 -9.25 0.06
C LYS A 176 18.64 -8.22 -0.96
N LEU A 177 17.35 -7.90 -0.92
CA LEU A 177 16.72 -6.91 -1.80
C LEU A 177 17.37 -5.53 -1.65
N LYS A 178 17.64 -5.09 -0.41
CA LYS A 178 18.34 -3.83 -0.15
C LYS A 178 19.72 -3.78 -0.83
N LYS A 179 20.51 -4.86 -0.75
CA LYS A 179 21.81 -4.93 -1.43
C LYS A 179 21.67 -4.82 -2.94
N MET A 180 20.73 -5.61 -3.52
CA MET A 180 20.47 -5.62 -4.96
C MET A 180 19.98 -4.27 -5.49
N LEU A 181 19.24 -3.50 -4.69
CA LEU A 181 18.80 -2.14 -5.04
C LEU A 181 19.93 -1.13 -4.95
N CYS A 182 20.79 -1.23 -3.93
CA CYS A 182 21.98 -0.37 -3.83
C CYS A 182 22.93 -0.56 -5.03
N GLU A 183 23.09 -1.78 -5.54
CA GLU A 183 23.92 -2.10 -6.71
C GLU A 183 23.45 -1.41 -8.00
N VAL A 184 22.15 -1.08 -8.08
CA VAL A 184 21.55 -0.35 -9.22
C VAL A 184 21.28 1.12 -8.90
N GLY A 185 21.91 1.66 -7.85
CA GLY A 185 21.84 3.09 -7.50
C GLY A 185 20.58 3.52 -6.76
N ILE A 186 19.74 2.59 -6.31
CA ILE A 186 18.53 2.89 -5.53
C ILE A 186 18.86 2.76 -4.05
N ASN A 187 19.03 3.89 -3.37
CA ASN A 187 19.30 3.95 -1.92
C ASN A 187 18.01 4.26 -1.15
N TYR A 188 17.80 3.54 -0.02
CA TYR A 188 16.69 3.74 0.94
C TYR A 188 17.25 3.91 2.36
#